data_234240a9ac9c711580a473a044405603
#
_entry.id   234240a9ac9c711580a473a044405603
#
_cell.length_a   1.000
_cell.length_b   1.000
_cell.length_c   1.000
_cell.angle_alpha   90.00
_cell.angle_beta   90.00
_cell.angle_gamma   90.00
#
_symmetry.space_group_name_H-M   'P 1'
#
loop_
_entity.id
_entity.type
_entity.pdbx_description
1 polymer ?
#
loop_
_entity_poly.entity_id
_entity_poly.type
_entity_poly.pdbx_seq_one_letter_code
_entity_poly.pdbx_strand_id
1 'polypeptide(L)'
;PYLTVRDNDAHSLFSYGPAAALLSQLPEANEAIVLPAILLHDTGWSTVDEREALEAIAPGGGVPELVLKHEKEGARIAREILHTVGLPAGDIERITEIIDGHDSRPNSMSLEDSIVKDADKLWRVTPHGRSVVCDWFGIDDDESLRLCAYRAYSELFTEPARAMSRALVAVGSMQNSSQLALVHQREQS
;
A
#
# COMPACT_ATOMS: atom_id res chain seq x y z
N PRO A 1 3.48 -6.52 17.31
CA PRO A 1 2.76 -5.50 18.10
C PRO A 1 2.52 -4.20 17.32
N TYR A 2 3.27 -3.95 16.22
CA TYR A 2 3.17 -2.69 15.46
C TYR A 2 2.22 -2.74 14.26
N LEU A 3 1.63 -3.89 13.95
CA LEU A 3 0.84 -4.11 12.72
C LEU A 3 -0.60 -4.55 13.01
N THR A 4 -1.13 -4.25 14.20
CA THR A 4 -2.48 -4.68 14.62
C THR A 4 -3.57 -3.67 14.25
N VAL A 5 -3.21 -2.45 13.90
CA VAL A 5 -4.14 -1.39 13.50
C VAL A 5 -4.48 -1.55 12.01
N ARG A 6 -5.75 -1.52 11.65
CA ARG A 6 -6.24 -1.56 10.26
C ARG A 6 -5.80 -2.80 9.46
N ASP A 7 -5.61 -3.95 10.09
CA ASP A 7 -5.08 -5.16 9.43
C ASP A 7 -3.72 -4.93 8.72
N ASN A 8 -2.88 -4.05 9.28
CA ASN A 8 -1.59 -3.71 8.70
C ASN A 8 -0.61 -4.89 8.59
N ASP A 9 -0.80 -5.97 9.34
CA ASP A 9 -0.05 -7.21 9.18
C ASP A 9 -0.35 -7.84 7.81
N ALA A 10 -1.62 -7.99 7.45
CA ALA A 10 -2.02 -8.48 6.14
C ALA A 10 -1.58 -7.49 5.04
N HIS A 11 -1.82 -6.18 5.20
CA HIS A 11 -1.40 -5.16 4.25
C HIS A 11 0.11 -5.23 3.96
N SER A 12 0.95 -5.23 5.00
CA SER A 12 2.41 -5.28 4.83
C SER A 12 2.88 -6.55 4.13
N LEU A 13 2.31 -7.73 4.48
CA LEU A 13 2.65 -8.99 3.84
C LEU A 13 2.18 -9.06 2.37
N PHE A 14 0.99 -8.55 2.07
CA PHE A 14 0.52 -8.49 0.68
C PHE A 14 1.29 -7.48 -0.16
N SER A 15 1.69 -6.34 0.41
CA SER A 15 2.49 -5.33 -0.30
C SER A 15 3.91 -5.81 -0.60
N TYR A 16 4.44 -6.71 0.23
CA TYR A 16 5.73 -7.38 -0.02
C TYR A 16 5.74 -8.14 -1.37
N GLY A 17 4.65 -8.81 -1.73
CA GLY A 17 4.54 -9.54 -2.99
C GLY A 17 4.72 -8.65 -4.23
N PRO A 18 3.95 -7.58 -4.41
CA PRO A 18 4.19 -6.57 -5.45
C PRO A 18 5.60 -6.00 -5.44
N ALA A 19 6.17 -5.67 -4.26
CA ALA A 19 7.54 -5.16 -4.18
C ALA A 19 8.57 -6.16 -4.73
N ALA A 20 8.47 -7.43 -4.35
CA ALA A 20 9.35 -8.49 -4.86
C ALA A 20 9.18 -8.70 -6.37
N ALA A 21 7.94 -8.62 -6.88
CA ALA A 21 7.67 -8.72 -8.31
C ALA A 21 8.23 -7.52 -9.08
N LEU A 22 8.14 -6.31 -8.54
CA LEU A 22 8.74 -5.10 -9.15
C LEU A 22 10.26 -5.19 -9.17
N LEU A 23 10.90 -5.66 -8.08
CA LEU A 23 12.35 -5.88 -8.03
C LEU A 23 12.81 -6.85 -9.12
N SER A 24 12.04 -7.87 -9.47
CA SER A 24 12.38 -8.78 -10.57
C SER A 24 12.37 -8.12 -11.95
N GLN A 25 11.67 -7.00 -12.11
CA GLN A 25 11.60 -6.21 -13.35
C GLN A 25 12.54 -5.00 -13.34
N LEU A 26 13.07 -4.62 -12.19
CA LEU A 26 13.92 -3.45 -11.96
C LEU A 26 15.20 -3.87 -11.21
N PRO A 27 16.05 -4.67 -11.86
CA PRO A 27 17.21 -5.31 -11.20
C PRO A 27 18.29 -4.31 -10.72
N GLU A 28 18.21 -3.05 -11.11
CA GLU A 28 19.09 -1.97 -10.63
C GLU A 28 18.71 -1.47 -9.23
N ALA A 29 17.49 -1.80 -8.73
CA ALA A 29 17.07 -1.44 -7.39
C ALA A 29 17.68 -2.35 -6.33
N ASN A 30 17.97 -1.78 -5.16
CA ASN A 30 18.54 -2.52 -4.05
C ASN A 30 17.44 -3.22 -3.22
N GLU A 31 17.33 -4.54 -3.36
CA GLU A 31 16.42 -5.39 -2.61
C GLU A 31 16.57 -5.24 -1.09
N ALA A 32 17.80 -5.08 -0.58
CA ALA A 32 18.08 -4.93 0.85
C ALA A 32 17.53 -3.61 1.43
N ILE A 33 17.13 -2.67 0.60
CA ILE A 33 16.46 -1.42 0.98
C ILE A 33 14.95 -1.56 0.82
N VAL A 34 14.48 -2.04 -0.35
CA VAL A 34 13.06 -2.09 -0.68
C VAL A 34 12.27 -3.02 0.23
N LEU A 35 12.75 -4.26 0.45
CA LEU A 35 11.98 -5.26 1.18
C LEU A 35 11.81 -4.93 2.68
N PRO A 36 12.83 -4.47 3.41
CA PRO A 36 12.62 -3.98 4.78
C PRO A 36 11.74 -2.72 4.83
N ALA A 37 11.89 -1.79 3.86
CA ALA A 37 11.07 -0.59 3.82
C ALA A 37 9.58 -0.91 3.70
N ILE A 38 9.19 -1.75 2.74
CA ILE A 38 7.77 -2.12 2.54
C ILE A 38 7.20 -2.94 3.71
N LEU A 39 8.00 -3.75 4.39
CA LEU A 39 7.53 -4.49 5.57
C LEU A 39 7.29 -3.59 6.78
N LEU A 40 7.98 -2.45 6.86
CA LEU A 40 7.97 -1.59 8.05
C LEU A 40 7.27 -0.23 7.82
N HIS A 41 6.87 0.10 6.57
CA HIS A 41 6.38 1.43 6.22
C HIS A 41 5.21 1.90 7.10
N ASP A 42 4.29 1.03 7.40
CA ASP A 42 3.05 1.32 8.11
C ASP A 42 3.10 1.03 9.64
N THR A 43 4.28 0.67 10.19
CA THR A 43 4.42 0.39 11.63
C THR A 43 4.02 1.57 12.52
N GLY A 44 4.12 2.79 12.01
CA GLY A 44 3.78 4.00 12.73
C GLY A 44 2.29 4.18 13.03
N TRP A 45 1.39 3.52 12.28
CA TRP A 45 -0.04 3.50 12.60
C TRP A 45 -0.33 2.92 13.99
N SER A 46 0.57 2.12 14.56
CA SER A 46 0.47 1.63 15.94
C SER A 46 0.44 2.73 17.00
N THR A 47 0.81 3.95 16.65
CA THR A 47 0.80 5.14 17.53
C THR A 47 -0.41 6.05 17.32
N VAL A 48 -1.33 5.65 16.47
CA VAL A 48 -2.57 6.38 16.13
C VAL A 48 -3.74 5.50 16.53
N ASP A 49 -4.81 6.11 17.08
CA ASP A 49 -6.05 5.40 17.36
C ASP A 49 -6.64 4.83 16.06
N GLU A 50 -7.21 3.63 16.11
CA GLU A 50 -7.70 2.95 14.91
C GLU A 50 -8.77 3.74 14.15
N ARG A 51 -9.66 4.42 14.87
CA ARG A 51 -10.68 5.27 14.26
C ARG A 51 -10.06 6.48 13.57
N GLU A 52 -9.10 7.15 14.24
CA GLU A 52 -8.37 8.28 13.67
C GLU A 52 -7.55 7.83 12.44
N ALA A 53 -6.98 6.62 12.46
CA ALA A 53 -6.25 6.08 11.32
C ALA A 53 -7.14 5.91 10.08
N LEU A 54 -8.39 5.46 10.24
CA LEU A 54 -9.35 5.37 9.13
C LEU A 54 -9.79 6.76 8.63
N GLU A 55 -10.01 7.70 9.54
CA GLU A 55 -10.31 9.09 9.17
C GLU A 55 -9.17 9.74 8.39
N ALA A 56 -7.91 9.43 8.75
CA ALA A 56 -6.74 9.99 8.09
C ALA A 56 -6.61 9.63 6.60
N ILE A 57 -7.11 8.45 6.22
CA ILE A 57 -7.02 7.93 4.84
C ILE A 57 -8.35 7.94 4.08
N ALA A 58 -9.40 8.51 4.68
CA ALA A 58 -10.75 8.50 4.12
C ALA A 58 -10.79 9.10 2.69
N PRO A 59 -11.61 8.55 1.79
CA PRO A 59 -11.86 9.14 0.48
C PRO A 59 -12.40 10.57 0.60
N GLY A 60 -11.86 11.49 -0.21
CA GLY A 60 -12.32 12.89 -0.23
C GLY A 60 -11.49 13.85 0.63
N GLY A 61 -10.46 13.38 1.29
CA GLY A 61 -9.52 14.18 2.07
C GLY A 61 -9.47 13.73 3.52
N GLY A 62 -8.39 13.12 3.89
CA GLY A 62 -8.12 12.65 5.25
C GLY A 62 -7.54 13.75 6.14
N VAL A 63 -6.86 13.34 7.22
CA VAL A 63 -6.19 14.23 8.18
C VAL A 63 -4.67 14.17 7.92
N PRO A 64 -4.10 15.14 7.16
CA PRO A 64 -2.69 15.11 6.76
C PRO A 64 -1.70 15.02 7.93
N GLU A 65 -2.05 15.61 9.07
CA GLU A 65 -1.20 15.59 10.28
C GLU A 65 -1.03 14.17 10.83
N LEU A 66 -2.07 13.32 10.73
CA LEU A 66 -2.00 11.92 11.16
C LEU A 66 -1.18 11.09 10.16
N VAL A 67 -1.27 11.40 8.85
CA VAL A 67 -0.42 10.80 7.83
C VAL A 67 1.05 11.12 8.10
N LEU A 68 1.39 12.37 8.35
CA LEU A 68 2.76 12.78 8.72
C LEU A 68 3.23 12.14 10.03
N LYS A 69 2.33 11.99 11.01
CA LYS A 69 2.65 11.36 12.29
C LYS A 69 3.02 9.89 12.09
N HIS A 70 2.21 9.12 11.36
CA HIS A 70 2.50 7.70 11.18
C HIS A 70 3.80 7.47 10.39
N GLU A 71 4.12 8.28 9.39
CA GLU A 71 5.37 8.19 8.63
C GLU A 71 6.59 8.39 9.54
N LYS A 72 6.59 9.44 10.36
CA LYS A 72 7.69 9.75 11.30
C LYS A 72 7.85 8.67 12.36
N GLU A 73 6.76 8.24 12.97
CA GLU A 73 6.79 7.18 13.97
C GLU A 73 7.18 5.83 13.35
N GLY A 74 6.72 5.55 12.13
CA GLY A 74 7.13 4.38 11.36
C GLY A 74 8.64 4.37 11.10
N ALA A 75 9.21 5.47 10.66
CA ALA A 75 10.65 5.61 10.47
C ALA A 75 11.43 5.42 11.78
N ARG A 76 10.93 5.97 12.90
CA ARG A 76 11.54 5.77 14.23
C ARG A 76 11.51 4.30 14.65
N ILE A 77 10.34 3.65 14.56
CA ILE A 77 10.16 2.23 14.90
C ILE A 77 11.03 1.35 14.00
N ALA A 78 11.03 1.59 12.69
CA ALA A 78 11.85 0.87 11.75
C ALA A 78 13.34 0.97 12.09
N ARG A 79 13.84 2.16 12.43
CA ARG A 79 15.22 2.38 12.86
C ARG A 79 15.61 1.49 14.05
N GLU A 80 14.77 1.43 15.07
CA GLU A 80 15.01 0.60 16.25
C GLU A 80 15.04 -0.90 15.92
N ILE A 81 14.09 -1.36 15.12
CA ILE A 81 14.03 -2.76 14.66
C ILE A 81 15.27 -3.11 13.85
N LEU A 82 15.61 -2.28 12.84
CA LEU A 82 16.71 -2.53 11.93
C LEU A 82 18.08 -2.49 12.62
N HIS A 83 18.26 -1.62 13.63
CA HIS A 83 19.44 -1.65 14.51
C HIS A 83 19.52 -2.96 15.29
N THR A 84 18.39 -3.44 15.82
CA THR A 84 18.36 -4.67 16.62
C THR A 84 18.74 -5.91 15.80
N VAL A 85 18.37 -5.93 14.51
CA VAL A 85 18.72 -7.03 13.60
C VAL A 85 20.10 -6.84 12.93
N GLY A 86 20.79 -5.73 13.21
CA GLY A 86 22.18 -5.53 12.82
C GLY A 86 22.38 -5.07 11.37
N LEU A 87 21.41 -4.38 10.77
CA LEU A 87 21.61 -3.79 9.44
C LEU A 87 22.69 -2.69 9.48
N PRO A 88 23.43 -2.48 8.36
CA PRO A 88 24.37 -1.36 8.25
C PRO A 88 23.70 0.00 8.43
N ALA A 89 24.34 0.92 9.13
CA ALA A 89 23.78 2.23 9.44
C ALA A 89 23.34 3.01 8.17
N GLY A 90 24.11 2.93 7.10
CA GLY A 90 23.76 3.58 5.82
C GLY A 90 22.50 3.03 5.16
N ASP A 91 22.22 1.73 5.32
CA ASP A 91 21.00 1.12 4.81
C ASP A 91 19.80 1.50 5.70
N ILE A 92 19.99 1.54 7.02
CA ILE A 92 18.97 2.01 7.96
C ILE A 92 18.54 3.44 7.62
N GLU A 93 19.49 4.35 7.36
CA GLU A 93 19.16 5.73 6.97
C GLU A 93 18.31 5.77 5.70
N ARG A 94 18.70 5.06 4.65
CA ARG A 94 17.96 5.01 3.39
C ARG A 94 16.55 4.44 3.56
N ILE A 95 16.40 3.35 4.32
CA ILE A 95 15.11 2.72 4.58
C ILE A 95 14.20 3.67 5.36
N THR A 96 14.71 4.28 6.42
CA THR A 96 13.90 5.18 7.26
C THR A 96 13.54 6.48 6.54
N GLU A 97 14.39 6.98 5.64
CA GLU A 97 14.07 8.12 4.78
C GLU A 97 12.97 7.81 3.76
N ILE A 98 12.91 6.59 3.23
CA ILE A 98 11.81 6.14 2.38
C ILE A 98 10.51 6.08 3.19
N ILE A 99 10.55 5.48 4.39
CA ILE A 99 9.38 5.36 5.26
C ILE A 99 8.84 6.75 5.66
N ASP A 100 9.74 7.71 6.02
CA ASP A 100 9.35 9.09 6.31
C ASP A 100 9.02 9.84 5.01
N GLY A 101 7.81 9.72 4.56
CA GLY A 101 7.27 10.37 3.35
C GLY A 101 6.79 9.40 2.27
N HIS A 102 6.55 8.13 2.60
CA HIS A 102 6.06 7.16 1.60
C HIS A 102 4.64 7.50 1.11
N ASP A 103 3.81 8.11 1.93
CA ASP A 103 2.46 8.58 1.58
C ASP A 103 2.41 10.07 1.22
N SER A 104 3.04 10.93 2.07
CA SER A 104 2.89 12.38 1.97
C SER A 104 3.76 13.04 0.91
N ARG A 105 4.93 12.47 0.60
CA ARG A 105 5.86 13.04 -0.38
C ARG A 105 5.39 12.76 -1.81
N PRO A 106 5.08 13.80 -2.61
CA PRO A 106 4.48 13.61 -3.94
C PRO A 106 5.46 13.07 -5.00
N ASN A 107 6.77 13.27 -4.81
CA ASN A 107 7.80 12.78 -5.72
C ASN A 107 8.63 11.71 -5.04
N SER A 108 9.05 10.70 -5.77
CA SER A 108 9.99 9.71 -5.26
C SER A 108 11.43 10.27 -5.26
N MET A 109 12.23 9.82 -4.32
CA MET A 109 13.63 10.24 -4.15
C MET A 109 14.62 9.31 -4.85
N SER A 110 14.23 8.05 -5.05
CA SER A 110 15.05 7.01 -5.67
C SER A 110 14.17 5.96 -6.33
N LEU A 111 14.79 5.01 -7.02
CA LEU A 111 14.07 3.88 -7.58
C LEU A 111 13.47 2.99 -6.48
N GLU A 112 14.19 2.78 -5.38
CA GLU A 112 13.71 2.02 -4.23
C GLU A 112 12.47 2.67 -3.60
N ASP A 113 12.49 4.01 -3.43
CA ASP A 113 11.33 4.77 -2.95
C ASP A 113 10.14 4.65 -3.91
N SER A 114 10.38 4.71 -5.22
CA SER A 114 9.36 4.46 -6.24
C SER A 114 8.72 3.08 -6.09
N ILE A 115 9.53 2.04 -5.90
CA ILE A 115 9.05 0.66 -5.76
C ILE A 115 8.23 0.48 -4.48
N VAL A 116 8.65 1.07 -3.37
CA VAL A 116 7.91 1.01 -2.09
C VAL A 116 6.54 1.68 -2.22
N LYS A 117 6.51 2.91 -2.75
CA LYS A 117 5.25 3.64 -3.02
C LYS A 117 4.33 2.91 -3.99
N ASP A 118 4.89 2.32 -5.04
CA ASP A 118 4.13 1.55 -6.03
C ASP A 118 3.55 0.27 -5.42
N ALA A 119 4.34 -0.45 -4.63
CA ALA A 119 3.93 -1.70 -4.00
C ALA A 119 2.80 -1.49 -2.99
N ASP A 120 2.88 -0.44 -2.17
CA ASP A 120 1.80 -0.02 -1.29
C ASP A 120 0.50 0.24 -2.06
N LYS A 121 0.57 1.02 -3.13
CA LYS A 121 -0.62 1.36 -3.94
C LYS A 121 -1.18 0.19 -4.72
N LEU A 122 -0.32 -0.71 -5.22
CA LEU A 122 -0.74 -1.91 -5.94
C LEU A 122 -1.55 -2.87 -5.05
N TRP A 123 -1.28 -2.93 -3.75
CA TRP A 123 -2.10 -3.73 -2.84
C TRP A 123 -3.59 -3.38 -2.95
N ARG A 124 -3.92 -2.10 -3.05
CA ARG A 124 -5.31 -1.60 -3.08
C ARG A 124 -6.11 -2.09 -4.29
N VAL A 125 -5.47 -2.41 -5.42
CA VAL A 125 -6.15 -2.97 -6.61
C VAL A 125 -6.19 -4.49 -6.61
N THR A 126 -5.59 -5.17 -5.62
CA THR A 126 -5.75 -6.61 -5.45
C THR A 126 -7.14 -6.97 -4.93
N PRO A 127 -7.64 -8.21 -5.12
CA PRO A 127 -8.92 -8.64 -4.54
C PRO A 127 -8.98 -8.45 -3.03
N HIS A 128 -7.89 -8.77 -2.31
CA HIS A 128 -7.80 -8.58 -0.87
C HIS A 128 -7.89 -7.09 -0.48
N GLY A 129 -7.07 -6.24 -1.10
CA GLY A 129 -7.06 -4.81 -0.79
C GLY A 129 -8.41 -4.15 -1.06
N ARG A 130 -9.10 -4.51 -2.17
CA ARG A 130 -10.44 -4.02 -2.46
C ARG A 130 -11.47 -4.44 -1.41
N SER A 131 -11.44 -5.71 -0.98
CA SER A 131 -12.32 -6.19 0.10
C SER A 131 -12.12 -5.40 1.39
N VAL A 132 -10.87 -5.15 1.78
CA VAL A 132 -10.55 -4.36 2.97
C VAL A 132 -11.03 -2.91 2.83
N VAL A 133 -10.87 -2.29 1.66
CA VAL A 133 -11.37 -0.94 1.38
C VAL A 133 -12.90 -0.88 1.43
N CYS A 134 -13.60 -1.92 0.94
CA CYS A 134 -15.06 -2.04 1.10
C CYS A 134 -15.47 -2.06 2.58
N ASP A 135 -14.78 -2.86 3.39
CA ASP A 135 -15.07 -3.00 4.81
C ASP A 135 -14.77 -1.69 5.60
N TRP A 136 -13.67 -1.01 5.26
CA TRP A 136 -13.32 0.24 5.94
C TRP A 136 -14.29 1.38 5.69
N PHE A 137 -14.79 1.50 4.46
CA PHE A 137 -15.59 2.68 4.05
C PHE A 137 -17.04 2.36 3.74
N GLY A 138 -17.47 1.10 3.88
CA GLY A 138 -18.86 0.70 3.63
C GLY A 138 -19.29 0.90 2.17
N ILE A 139 -18.36 0.77 1.21
CA ILE A 139 -18.62 0.91 -0.23
C ILE A 139 -18.68 -0.47 -0.91
N ASP A 140 -19.31 -0.54 -2.06
CA ASP A 140 -19.38 -1.78 -2.82
C ASP A 140 -18.06 -2.04 -3.61
N ASP A 141 -17.92 -3.28 -4.12
CA ASP A 141 -16.71 -3.71 -4.81
C ASP A 141 -16.47 -2.95 -6.13
N ASP A 142 -17.52 -2.49 -6.79
CA ASP A 142 -17.43 -1.71 -8.03
C ASP A 142 -16.94 -0.27 -7.74
N GLU A 143 -17.42 0.33 -6.66
CA GLU A 143 -16.96 1.63 -6.20
C GLU A 143 -15.52 1.55 -5.66
N SER A 144 -15.20 0.52 -4.90
CA SER A 144 -13.84 0.23 -4.44
C SER A 144 -12.87 0.09 -5.60
N LEU A 145 -13.23 -0.70 -6.63
CA LEU A 145 -12.40 -0.89 -7.82
C LEU A 145 -12.15 0.45 -8.54
N ARG A 146 -13.19 1.28 -8.74
CA ARG A 146 -13.05 2.60 -9.38
C ARG A 146 -12.14 3.53 -8.60
N LEU A 147 -12.33 3.60 -7.28
CA LEU A 147 -11.52 4.43 -6.39
C LEU A 147 -10.04 4.02 -6.42
N CYS A 148 -9.78 2.72 -6.24
CA CYS A 148 -8.41 2.19 -6.20
C CYS A 148 -7.72 2.30 -7.57
N ALA A 149 -8.44 2.02 -8.67
CA ALA A 149 -7.92 2.14 -10.03
C ALA A 149 -7.55 3.59 -10.39
N TYR A 150 -8.36 4.57 -10.00
CA TYR A 150 -8.08 5.98 -10.24
C TYR A 150 -6.80 6.43 -9.53
N ARG A 151 -6.66 6.07 -8.24
CA ARG A 151 -5.46 6.39 -7.45
C ARG A 151 -4.22 5.72 -8.04
N ALA A 152 -4.28 4.41 -8.31
CA ALA A 152 -3.17 3.69 -8.91
C ALA A 152 -2.75 4.29 -10.26
N TYR A 153 -3.69 4.68 -11.11
CA TYR A 153 -3.36 5.30 -12.39
C TYR A 153 -2.59 6.62 -12.25
N SER A 154 -2.97 7.46 -11.30
CA SER A 154 -2.38 8.79 -11.13
C SER A 154 -1.11 8.83 -10.28
N GLU A 155 -0.86 7.82 -9.44
CA GLU A 155 0.14 7.88 -8.38
C GLU A 155 1.31 6.90 -8.56
N LEU A 156 1.25 5.96 -9.53
CA LEU A 156 2.32 5.00 -9.76
C LEU A 156 3.51 5.61 -10.51
N PHE A 157 4.70 5.29 -10.06
CA PHE A 157 5.97 5.85 -10.55
C PHE A 157 6.58 5.00 -11.66
N THR A 158 6.56 3.66 -11.54
CA THR A 158 7.25 2.77 -12.46
C THR A 158 6.32 2.17 -13.52
N GLU A 159 6.85 1.91 -14.73
CA GLU A 159 6.05 1.29 -15.80
C GLU A 159 5.65 -0.17 -15.49
N PRO A 160 6.50 -1.01 -14.86
CA PRO A 160 6.06 -2.30 -14.37
C PRO A 160 4.87 -2.24 -13.42
N ALA A 161 4.86 -1.30 -12.48
CA ALA A 161 3.72 -1.12 -11.55
C ALA A 161 2.44 -0.69 -12.29
N ARG A 162 2.55 0.21 -13.26
CA ARG A 162 1.41 0.60 -14.10
C ARG A 162 0.86 -0.57 -14.92
N ALA A 163 1.74 -1.44 -15.44
CA ALA A 163 1.33 -2.63 -16.16
C ALA A 163 0.60 -3.63 -15.25
N MET A 164 1.13 -3.87 -14.04
CA MET A 164 0.49 -4.71 -13.02
C MET A 164 -0.88 -4.17 -12.62
N SER A 165 -0.97 -2.87 -12.36
CA SER A 165 -2.24 -2.21 -12.00
C SER A 165 -3.29 -2.39 -13.09
N ARG A 166 -2.94 -2.17 -14.37
CA ARG A 166 -3.86 -2.38 -15.50
C ARG A 166 -4.38 -3.81 -15.56
N ALA A 167 -3.51 -4.79 -15.33
CA ALA A 167 -3.89 -6.20 -15.32
C ALA A 167 -4.85 -6.54 -14.16
N LEU A 168 -4.53 -6.07 -12.94
CA LEU A 168 -5.36 -6.31 -11.76
C LEU A 168 -6.74 -5.65 -11.87
N VAL A 169 -6.80 -4.43 -12.38
CA VAL A 169 -8.06 -3.70 -12.62
C VAL A 169 -8.89 -4.42 -13.69
N ALA A 170 -8.29 -4.93 -14.77
CA ALA A 170 -9.01 -5.69 -15.79
C ALA A 170 -9.61 -6.98 -15.22
N VAL A 171 -8.85 -7.74 -14.42
CA VAL A 171 -9.34 -8.94 -13.73
C VAL A 171 -10.48 -8.60 -12.78
N GLY A 172 -10.33 -7.55 -11.95
CA GLY A 172 -11.38 -7.09 -11.05
C GLY A 172 -12.68 -6.71 -11.78
N SER A 173 -12.58 -5.97 -12.87
CA SER A 173 -13.74 -5.61 -13.69
C SER A 173 -14.46 -6.82 -14.27
N MET A 174 -13.73 -7.85 -14.71
CA MET A 174 -14.32 -9.10 -15.19
C MET A 174 -15.05 -9.86 -14.08
N GLN A 175 -14.46 -9.90 -12.87
CA GLN A 175 -15.09 -10.57 -11.72
C GLN A 175 -16.39 -9.88 -11.32
N ASN A 176 -16.41 -8.54 -11.23
CA ASN A 176 -17.60 -7.77 -10.92
C ASN A 176 -18.70 -7.97 -11.96
N SER A 177 -18.36 -7.96 -13.25
CA SER A 177 -19.31 -8.21 -14.34
C SER A 177 -19.91 -9.61 -14.28
N SER A 178 -19.11 -10.62 -13.93
CA SER A 178 -19.58 -12.00 -13.79
C SER A 178 -20.53 -12.16 -12.58
N GLN A 179 -20.24 -11.49 -11.47
CA GLN A 179 -21.12 -11.48 -10.30
C GLN A 179 -22.47 -10.82 -10.60
N LEU A 180 -22.46 -9.66 -11.27
CA LEU A 180 -23.69 -8.98 -11.70
C LEU A 180 -24.55 -9.86 -12.62
N ALA A 181 -23.95 -10.55 -13.56
CA ALA A 181 -24.68 -11.48 -14.44
C ALA A 181 -25.35 -12.63 -13.67
N LEU A 182 -24.70 -13.17 -12.63
CA LEU A 182 -25.28 -14.22 -11.77
C LEU A 182 -26.43 -13.71 -10.91
N VAL A 183 -26.36 -12.48 -10.42
CA VAL A 183 -27.47 -11.85 -9.66
C VAL A 183 -28.68 -11.67 -10.55
N HIS A 184 -28.52 -11.09 -11.73
CA HIS A 184 -29.62 -10.89 -12.68
C HIS A 184 -30.28 -12.19 -13.13
N GLN A 185 -29.54 -13.31 -13.25
CA GLN A 185 -30.13 -14.62 -13.55
C GLN A 185 -31.01 -15.15 -12.40
N ARG A 186 -30.66 -14.87 -11.14
CA ARG A 186 -31.44 -15.30 -9.97
C ARG A 186 -32.74 -14.51 -9.81
N GLU A 187 -32.77 -13.25 -10.23
CA GLU A 187 -33.97 -12.40 -10.15
C GLU A 187 -34.99 -12.75 -11.24
N GLN A 188 -34.59 -13.48 -12.29
CA GLN A 188 -35.44 -13.89 -13.40
C GLN A 188 -35.95 -15.35 -13.29
N SER A 189 -35.52 -16.07 -12.28
CA SER A 189 -35.90 -17.45 -11.99
C SER A 189 -36.79 -17.56 -10.75
#